data_2fcf8ce2a474b1c487cda2f68726de3a
#
_entry.id   2fcf8ce2a474b1c487cda2f68726de3a
#
_cell.length_a   1.000
_cell.length_b   1.000
_cell.length_c   1.000
_cell.angle_alpha   90.00
_cell.angle_beta   90.00
_cell.angle_gamma   90.00
#
_symmetry.space_group_name_H-M   'P 1'
#
loop_
_entity.id
_entity.type
_entity.pdbx_description
1 polymer ?
#
loop_
_entity_poly.entity_id
_entity_poly.type
_entity_poly.pdbx_seq_one_letter_code
_entity_poly.pdbx_strand_id
1 'polypeptide(L)'
;PDEVVAIGAAVQAGVLAGEVKDLLLLDVTPLSLGIETLGGVMTTLIPRNTTIPTRKSEIFSTAADSQTSVEVHVLQGERPLARDNRTLGRFQLVGIPPAPRGVPQVEVTFDIDANGMVNVSAKDLGTGKEQKITITASSGLSKDEVERMMKDAESHADEDRKRREEIETRNRADQAVYAAEKMIQDMGDKLAEADRAAVQSAIDALKSAMSANDTAGMNRAMEQLTQAQHKAAEALYKQAPGGAGAPGPEAGAGSAAGSAGSGGAGGAAPGGAGDVIDAEVVEDDKR
;
A
#
# COMPACT_ATOMS: atom_id res chain seq x y z
N PRO A 1 -41.54 -20.11 9.54
CA PRO A 1 -40.22 -20.26 8.92
C PRO A 1 -40.29 -20.65 7.44
N ASP A 2 -41.24 -21.52 7.04
CA ASP A 2 -41.35 -22.06 5.68
C ASP A 2 -41.76 -21.00 4.63
N GLU A 3 -42.41 -19.93 5.05
CA GLU A 3 -42.86 -18.83 4.17
C GLU A 3 -41.86 -17.68 4.04
N VAL A 4 -40.85 -17.61 4.92
CA VAL A 4 -39.91 -16.45 4.99
C VAL A 4 -39.14 -16.30 3.68
N VAL A 5 -38.71 -17.39 3.07
CA VAL A 5 -37.98 -17.37 1.80
C VAL A 5 -38.88 -16.88 0.66
N ALA A 6 -40.13 -17.35 0.62
CA ALA A 6 -41.09 -16.94 -0.42
C ALA A 6 -41.46 -15.45 -0.27
N ILE A 7 -41.70 -14.99 0.96
CA ILE A 7 -42.00 -13.59 1.25
C ILE A 7 -40.78 -12.70 0.90
N GLY A 8 -39.57 -13.11 1.30
CA GLY A 8 -38.34 -12.40 0.97
C GLY A 8 -38.11 -12.28 -0.55
N ALA A 9 -38.33 -13.35 -1.29
CA ALA A 9 -38.24 -13.36 -2.74
C ALA A 9 -39.30 -12.44 -3.40
N ALA A 10 -40.51 -12.43 -2.88
CA ALA A 10 -41.58 -11.55 -3.37
C ALA A 10 -41.26 -10.07 -3.11
N VAL A 11 -40.76 -9.72 -1.91
CA VAL A 11 -40.33 -8.38 -1.59
C VAL A 11 -39.18 -7.93 -2.50
N GLN A 12 -38.19 -8.79 -2.71
CA GLN A 12 -37.06 -8.51 -3.60
C GLN A 12 -37.49 -8.33 -5.06
N ALA A 13 -38.43 -9.13 -5.53
CA ALA A 13 -39.03 -8.96 -6.85
C ALA A 13 -39.75 -7.60 -6.97
N GLY A 14 -40.51 -7.17 -5.95
CA GLY A 14 -41.18 -5.89 -5.90
C GLY A 14 -40.20 -4.71 -5.91
N VAL A 15 -39.02 -4.84 -5.23
CA VAL A 15 -37.92 -3.86 -5.27
C VAL A 15 -37.34 -3.75 -6.67
N LEU A 16 -37.05 -4.90 -7.31
CA LEU A 16 -36.52 -4.95 -8.68
C LEU A 16 -37.51 -4.44 -9.74
N ALA A 17 -38.80 -4.66 -9.52
CA ALA A 17 -39.87 -4.11 -10.37
C ALA A 17 -40.11 -2.59 -10.13
N GLY A 18 -39.51 -2.00 -9.09
CA GLY A 18 -39.73 -0.59 -8.73
C GLY A 18 -41.07 -0.31 -8.04
N GLU A 19 -41.78 -1.35 -7.61
CA GLU A 19 -43.04 -1.25 -6.87
C GLU A 19 -42.82 -0.92 -5.39
N VAL A 20 -41.72 -1.43 -4.81
CA VAL A 20 -41.30 -1.16 -3.43
C VAL A 20 -40.10 -0.24 -3.46
N LYS A 21 -40.30 1.03 -3.07
CA LYS A 21 -39.25 2.08 -3.13
C LYS A 21 -38.59 2.36 -1.78
N ASP A 22 -39.21 1.91 -0.70
CA ASP A 22 -38.79 2.24 0.67
C ASP A 22 -37.87 1.19 1.29
N LEU A 23 -37.54 0.14 0.54
CA LEU A 23 -36.63 -0.93 0.96
C LEU A 23 -35.40 -0.96 0.05
N LEU A 24 -34.24 -0.66 0.62
CA LEU A 24 -32.95 -0.85 -0.02
C LEU A 24 -32.27 -2.07 0.63
N LEU A 25 -32.16 -3.16 -0.10
CA LEU A 25 -31.35 -4.29 0.32
C LEU A 25 -29.92 -4.09 -0.20
N LEU A 26 -29.00 -3.92 0.72
CA LEU A 26 -27.57 -3.87 0.44
C LEU A 26 -26.94 -5.15 1.01
N ASP A 27 -26.28 -5.90 0.16
CA ASP A 27 -25.45 -7.01 0.61
C ASP A 27 -24.04 -6.52 0.89
N VAL A 28 -23.35 -7.12 1.86
CA VAL A 28 -22.02 -6.70 2.31
C VAL A 28 -21.10 -7.90 2.47
N THR A 29 -19.80 -7.66 2.37
CA THR A 29 -18.78 -8.66 2.67
C THR A 29 -18.80 -8.99 4.18
N PRO A 30 -18.97 -10.27 4.59
CA PRO A 30 -19.01 -10.62 6.02
C PRO A 30 -17.65 -10.52 6.71
N LEU A 31 -16.56 -10.71 5.96
CA LEU A 31 -15.17 -10.65 6.41
C LEU A 31 -14.33 -9.91 5.38
N SER A 32 -13.21 -9.38 5.86
CA SER A 32 -12.21 -8.72 5.02
C SER A 32 -11.57 -9.70 4.02
N LEU A 33 -11.28 -9.19 2.82
CA LEU A 33 -10.60 -9.92 1.76
C LEU A 33 -9.25 -9.25 1.46
N GLY A 34 -8.24 -10.05 1.23
CA GLY A 34 -6.90 -9.56 0.97
C GLY A 34 -5.98 -10.62 0.41
N ILE A 35 -4.71 -10.30 0.33
CA ILE A 35 -3.64 -11.19 -0.10
C ILE A 35 -2.53 -11.29 0.93
N GLU A 36 -1.79 -12.39 0.88
CA GLU A 36 -0.53 -12.52 1.61
C GLU A 36 0.56 -11.67 0.97
N THR A 37 1.25 -10.91 1.79
CA THR A 37 2.39 -10.07 1.40
C THR A 37 3.65 -10.45 2.17
N LEU A 38 4.76 -9.76 1.91
CA LEU A 38 6.08 -10.05 2.46
C LEU A 38 6.03 -10.20 4.00
N GLY A 39 6.58 -11.32 4.49
CA GLY A 39 6.58 -11.65 5.92
C GLY A 39 5.36 -12.44 6.38
N GLY A 40 4.48 -12.89 5.47
CA GLY A 40 3.27 -13.65 5.82
C GLY A 40 2.17 -12.80 6.43
N VAL A 41 2.15 -11.51 6.13
CA VAL A 41 1.11 -10.56 6.58
C VAL A 41 -0.04 -10.54 5.58
N MET A 42 -1.27 -10.49 6.07
CA MET A 42 -2.45 -10.23 5.22
C MET A 42 -2.59 -8.73 4.98
N THR A 43 -2.49 -8.33 3.73
CA THR A 43 -2.85 -6.97 3.29
C THR A 43 -4.29 -6.97 2.81
N THR A 44 -5.15 -6.23 3.50
CA THR A 44 -6.58 -6.13 3.21
C THR A 44 -6.84 -5.16 2.07
N LEU A 45 -7.50 -5.64 1.00
CA LEU A 45 -7.95 -4.81 -0.12
C LEU A 45 -9.42 -4.41 0.03
N ILE A 46 -10.28 -5.34 0.47
CA ILE A 46 -11.68 -5.08 0.72
C ILE A 46 -11.96 -5.32 2.20
N PRO A 47 -12.24 -4.27 3.00
CA PRO A 47 -12.63 -4.41 4.40
C PRO A 47 -13.98 -5.13 4.57
N ARG A 48 -14.19 -5.78 5.71
CA ARG A 48 -15.51 -6.29 6.09
C ARG A 48 -16.59 -5.20 6.04
N ASN A 49 -17.84 -5.59 5.87
CA ASN A 49 -18.99 -4.69 5.75
C ASN A 49 -18.90 -3.73 4.55
N THR A 50 -18.10 -4.05 3.54
CA THR A 50 -18.11 -3.32 2.26
C THR A 50 -19.30 -3.76 1.44
N THR A 51 -20.11 -2.81 0.99
CA THR A 51 -21.28 -3.08 0.12
C THR A 51 -20.83 -3.67 -1.21
N ILE A 52 -21.55 -4.67 -1.68
CA ILE A 52 -21.36 -5.29 -2.99
C ILE A 52 -22.49 -4.90 -3.96
N PRO A 53 -22.21 -4.80 -5.29
CA PRO A 53 -20.94 -5.11 -5.94
C PRO A 53 -19.84 -4.07 -5.65
N THR A 54 -18.57 -4.52 -5.64
CA THR A 54 -17.42 -3.63 -5.40
C THR A 54 -16.18 -4.10 -6.13
N ARG A 55 -15.33 -3.14 -6.50
CA ARG A 55 -14.03 -3.39 -7.12
C ARG A 55 -12.94 -2.56 -6.45
N LYS A 56 -11.81 -3.20 -6.12
CA LYS A 56 -10.64 -2.56 -5.53
C LYS A 56 -9.37 -3.11 -6.17
N SER A 57 -8.42 -2.21 -6.43
CA SER A 57 -7.10 -2.55 -6.98
C SER A 57 -6.01 -1.93 -6.14
N GLU A 58 -4.91 -2.66 -5.96
CA GLU A 58 -3.67 -2.15 -5.36
C GLU A 58 -2.46 -2.65 -6.13
N ILE A 59 -1.38 -1.86 -6.12
CA ILE A 59 -0.13 -2.18 -6.80
C ILE A 59 0.85 -2.76 -5.80
N PHE A 60 1.34 -3.95 -6.11
CA PHE A 60 2.36 -4.67 -5.36
C PHE A 60 3.63 -4.81 -6.19
N SER A 61 4.71 -5.26 -5.56
CA SER A 61 5.97 -5.48 -6.24
C SER A 61 6.61 -6.81 -5.84
N THR A 62 7.73 -7.15 -6.49
CA THR A 62 8.50 -8.36 -6.20
C THR A 62 9.28 -8.23 -4.89
N ALA A 63 9.41 -9.34 -4.15
CA ALA A 63 10.13 -9.41 -2.89
C ALA A 63 11.62 -9.74 -3.04
N ALA A 64 12.01 -10.33 -4.19
CA ALA A 64 13.38 -10.74 -4.49
C ALA A 64 13.86 -10.21 -5.84
N ASP A 65 15.19 -10.06 -5.97
CA ASP A 65 15.82 -9.68 -7.23
C ASP A 65 15.63 -10.76 -8.29
N SER A 66 15.47 -10.35 -9.53
CA SER A 66 15.30 -11.24 -10.68
C SER A 66 14.11 -12.21 -10.56
N GLN A 67 13.12 -11.88 -9.75
CA GLN A 67 11.90 -12.69 -9.58
C GLN A 67 11.04 -12.61 -10.84
N THR A 68 10.82 -13.78 -11.49
CA THR A 68 10.07 -13.89 -12.76
C THR A 68 8.61 -14.31 -12.60
N SER A 69 8.19 -14.59 -11.37
CA SER A 69 6.81 -14.97 -11.04
C SER A 69 6.40 -14.48 -9.65
N VAL A 70 5.11 -14.23 -9.46
CA VAL A 70 4.51 -13.85 -8.17
C VAL A 70 3.35 -14.80 -7.88
N GLU A 71 3.35 -15.42 -6.71
CA GLU A 71 2.20 -16.16 -6.20
C GLU A 71 1.26 -15.19 -5.49
N VAL A 72 -0.01 -15.19 -5.89
CA VAL A 72 -1.10 -14.46 -5.25
C VAL A 72 -1.89 -15.43 -4.39
N HIS A 73 -1.75 -15.30 -3.08
CA HIS A 73 -2.47 -16.09 -2.09
C HIS A 73 -3.65 -15.27 -1.56
N VAL A 74 -4.85 -15.64 -1.96
CA VAL A 74 -6.09 -14.94 -1.63
C VAL A 74 -6.63 -15.42 -0.30
N LEU A 75 -6.92 -14.48 0.60
CA LEU A 75 -7.28 -14.72 1.99
C LEU A 75 -8.60 -14.03 2.35
N GLN A 76 -9.29 -14.63 3.34
CA GLN A 76 -10.48 -14.07 3.97
C GLN A 76 -10.36 -14.17 5.49
N GLY A 77 -10.57 -13.07 6.20
CA GLY A 77 -10.53 -13.01 7.66
C GLY A 77 -10.09 -11.67 8.21
N GLU A 78 -9.92 -11.61 9.54
CA GLU A 78 -9.63 -10.38 10.27
C GLU A 78 -8.26 -10.41 10.99
N ARG A 79 -7.53 -11.54 10.90
CA ARG A 79 -6.22 -11.67 11.54
C ARG A 79 -5.13 -11.04 10.67
N PRO A 80 -4.13 -10.37 11.26
CA PRO A 80 -3.06 -9.74 10.47
C PRO A 80 -2.09 -10.72 9.82
N LEU A 81 -2.02 -11.97 10.27
CA LEU A 81 -1.15 -12.98 9.68
C LEU A 81 -1.91 -13.87 8.69
N ALA A 82 -1.32 -14.10 7.53
CA ALA A 82 -1.94 -14.91 6.45
C ALA A 82 -2.34 -16.32 6.90
N ARG A 83 -1.50 -16.96 7.72
CA ARG A 83 -1.73 -18.34 8.23
C ARG A 83 -2.95 -18.47 9.15
N ASP A 84 -3.36 -17.36 9.78
CA ASP A 84 -4.47 -17.33 10.76
C ASP A 84 -5.80 -16.95 10.09
N ASN A 85 -5.79 -16.78 8.76
CA ASN A 85 -6.96 -16.48 7.93
C ASN A 85 -7.29 -17.65 7.01
N ARG A 86 -8.49 -17.63 6.45
CA ARG A 86 -8.96 -18.65 5.51
C ARG A 86 -8.37 -18.42 4.13
N THR A 87 -7.75 -19.43 3.55
CA THR A 87 -7.36 -19.44 2.14
C THR A 87 -8.58 -19.61 1.24
N LEU A 88 -8.79 -18.68 0.33
CA LEU A 88 -9.82 -18.78 -0.72
C LEU A 88 -9.28 -19.38 -2.01
N GLY A 89 -8.01 -19.12 -2.31
CA GLY A 89 -7.34 -19.65 -3.48
C GLY A 89 -5.91 -19.19 -3.62
N ARG A 90 -5.18 -19.82 -4.54
CA ARG A 90 -3.81 -19.42 -4.91
C ARG A 90 -3.66 -19.50 -6.41
N PHE A 91 -2.97 -18.56 -6.99
CA PHE A 91 -2.59 -18.60 -8.40
C PHE A 91 -1.27 -17.88 -8.61
N GLN A 92 -0.62 -18.15 -9.73
CA GLN A 92 0.69 -17.63 -10.01
C GLN A 92 0.67 -16.77 -11.28
N LEU A 93 1.13 -15.53 -11.17
CA LEU A 93 1.45 -14.70 -12.32
C LEU A 93 2.89 -14.99 -12.74
N VAL A 94 3.07 -15.44 -13.99
CA VAL A 94 4.38 -15.83 -14.53
C VAL A 94 4.81 -14.91 -15.67
N GLY A 95 6.13 -14.86 -15.92
CA GLY A 95 6.69 -14.15 -17.05
C GLY A 95 6.85 -12.66 -16.81
N ILE A 96 7.09 -12.26 -15.57
CA ILE A 96 7.58 -10.94 -15.17
C ILE A 96 9.06 -10.86 -15.62
N PRO A 97 9.50 -9.79 -16.29
CA PRO A 97 10.90 -9.61 -16.65
C PRO A 97 11.79 -9.55 -15.41
N PRO A 98 12.98 -10.18 -15.43
CA PRO A 98 13.93 -10.06 -14.33
C PRO A 98 14.31 -8.60 -14.10
N ALA A 99 14.15 -8.13 -12.87
CA ALA A 99 14.48 -6.78 -12.44
C ALA A 99 14.87 -6.77 -10.96
N PRO A 100 15.49 -5.71 -10.44
CA PRO A 100 15.67 -5.53 -9.01
C PRO A 100 14.33 -5.59 -8.26
N ARG A 101 14.33 -6.12 -7.04
CA ARG A 101 13.14 -6.16 -6.19
C ARG A 101 12.55 -4.76 -6.01
N GLY A 102 11.24 -4.66 -5.95
CA GLY A 102 10.54 -3.37 -5.83
C GLY A 102 10.33 -2.62 -7.14
N VAL A 103 10.96 -3.04 -8.27
CA VAL A 103 10.81 -2.37 -9.57
C VAL A 103 9.59 -2.87 -10.36
N PRO A 104 9.34 -4.18 -10.51
CA PRO A 104 8.14 -4.66 -11.17
C PRO A 104 6.88 -4.20 -10.45
N GLN A 105 5.85 -3.82 -11.20
CA GLN A 105 4.56 -3.39 -10.68
C GLN A 105 3.49 -4.39 -11.06
N VAL A 106 2.90 -5.03 -10.05
CA VAL A 106 1.83 -6.01 -10.21
C VAL A 106 0.56 -5.44 -9.61
N GLU A 107 -0.42 -5.11 -10.45
CA GLU A 107 -1.74 -4.68 -10.02
C GLU A 107 -2.58 -5.90 -9.65
N VAL A 108 -3.03 -5.97 -8.40
CA VAL A 108 -3.97 -6.99 -7.94
C VAL A 108 -5.33 -6.36 -7.78
N THR A 109 -6.32 -6.92 -8.48
CA THR A 109 -7.71 -6.43 -8.48
C THR A 109 -8.62 -7.47 -7.90
N PHE A 110 -9.43 -7.07 -6.94
CA PHE A 110 -10.59 -7.81 -6.43
C PHE A 110 -11.86 -7.21 -7.02
N ASP A 111 -12.69 -8.05 -7.62
CA ASP A 111 -13.95 -7.68 -8.23
C ASP A 111 -15.05 -8.62 -7.72
N ILE A 112 -15.96 -8.09 -6.90
CA ILE A 112 -17.08 -8.83 -6.31
C ILE A 112 -18.35 -8.39 -7.02
N ASP A 113 -19.03 -9.34 -7.65
CA ASP A 113 -20.30 -9.07 -8.33
C ASP A 113 -21.48 -9.00 -7.35
N ALA A 114 -22.66 -8.68 -7.87
CA ALA A 114 -23.91 -8.63 -7.10
C ALA A 114 -24.36 -9.99 -6.52
N ASN A 115 -23.80 -11.10 -7.00
CA ASN A 115 -24.09 -12.46 -6.51
C ASN A 115 -23.07 -12.92 -5.47
N GLY A 116 -22.10 -12.05 -5.10
CA GLY A 116 -21.04 -12.37 -4.15
C GLY A 116 -19.92 -13.25 -4.72
N MET A 117 -19.84 -13.40 -6.05
CA MET A 117 -18.69 -14.08 -6.68
C MET A 117 -17.47 -13.16 -6.66
N VAL A 118 -16.37 -13.69 -6.15
CA VAL A 118 -15.10 -12.95 -6.03
C VAL A 118 -14.19 -13.35 -7.19
N ASN A 119 -13.88 -12.38 -8.04
CA ASN A 119 -12.86 -12.51 -9.07
C ASN A 119 -11.60 -11.78 -8.61
N VAL A 120 -10.48 -12.48 -8.62
CA VAL A 120 -9.18 -11.87 -8.30
C VAL A 120 -8.27 -12.00 -9.50
N SER A 121 -7.74 -10.88 -9.98
CA SER A 121 -6.76 -10.84 -11.06
C SER A 121 -5.47 -10.19 -10.60
N ALA A 122 -4.36 -10.63 -11.20
CA ALA A 122 -3.05 -10.03 -11.04
C ALA A 122 -2.50 -9.71 -12.43
N LYS A 123 -2.08 -8.47 -12.63
CA LYS A 123 -1.56 -7.97 -13.91
C LYS A 123 -0.21 -7.31 -13.72
N ASP A 124 0.78 -7.77 -14.46
CA ASP A 124 2.06 -7.06 -14.57
C ASP A 124 1.90 -5.84 -15.48
N LEU A 125 2.09 -4.65 -14.92
CA LEU A 125 1.91 -3.39 -15.65
C LEU A 125 3.00 -3.16 -16.71
N GLY A 126 4.17 -3.80 -16.54
CA GLY A 126 5.28 -3.70 -17.51
C GLY A 126 5.03 -4.48 -18.79
N THR A 127 4.53 -5.71 -18.68
CA THR A 127 4.30 -6.62 -19.84
C THR A 127 2.84 -6.71 -20.27
N GLY A 128 1.91 -6.29 -19.40
CA GLY A 128 0.48 -6.46 -19.62
C GLY A 128 -0.02 -7.89 -19.41
N LYS A 129 0.83 -8.84 -18.98
CA LYS A 129 0.42 -10.21 -18.66
C LYS A 129 -0.51 -10.23 -17.45
N GLU A 130 -1.56 -11.01 -17.55
CA GLU A 130 -2.59 -11.12 -16.53
C GLU A 130 -2.91 -12.58 -16.24
N GLN A 131 -3.19 -12.88 -14.98
CA GLN A 131 -3.77 -14.14 -14.50
C GLN A 131 -4.92 -13.83 -13.57
N LYS A 132 -5.94 -14.69 -13.56
CA LYS A 132 -7.12 -14.53 -12.72
C LYS A 132 -7.61 -15.84 -12.16
N ILE A 133 -8.29 -15.75 -11.01
CA ILE A 133 -9.04 -16.82 -10.39
C ILE A 133 -10.45 -16.32 -10.07
N THR A 134 -11.44 -17.21 -10.24
CA THR A 134 -12.80 -16.96 -9.80
C THR A 134 -13.12 -17.86 -8.62
N ILE A 135 -13.55 -17.26 -7.51
CA ILE A 135 -13.91 -17.94 -6.28
C ILE A 135 -15.43 -17.92 -6.19
N THR A 136 -16.03 -19.09 -6.32
CA THR A 136 -17.50 -19.22 -6.27
C THR A 136 -18.00 -19.27 -4.84
N ALA A 137 -19.21 -18.74 -4.61
CA ALA A 137 -19.86 -18.68 -3.30
C ALA A 137 -20.17 -20.06 -2.67
N SER A 138 -19.96 -21.18 -3.38
CA SER A 138 -20.14 -22.53 -2.86
C SER A 138 -19.23 -22.90 -1.67
N SER A 139 -18.24 -22.07 -1.40
CA SER A 139 -17.36 -22.15 -0.23
C SER A 139 -17.73 -21.16 0.88
N GLY A 140 -18.94 -20.63 0.88
CA GLY A 140 -19.43 -19.67 1.87
C GLY A 140 -19.24 -20.16 3.31
N LEU A 141 -18.82 -19.23 4.19
CA LEU A 141 -18.76 -19.48 5.63
C LEU A 141 -20.17 -19.49 6.21
N SER A 142 -20.44 -20.39 7.15
CA SER A 142 -21.63 -20.30 7.98
C SER A 142 -21.56 -19.07 8.91
N LYS A 143 -22.71 -18.60 9.40
CA LYS A 143 -22.74 -17.49 10.36
C LYS A 143 -21.87 -17.77 11.60
N ASP A 144 -21.93 -18.99 12.11
CA ASP A 144 -21.17 -19.42 13.29
C ASP A 144 -19.64 -19.40 13.02
N GLU A 145 -19.22 -19.71 11.78
CA GLU A 145 -17.80 -19.62 11.39
C GLU A 145 -17.36 -18.17 11.31
N VAL A 146 -18.17 -17.27 10.74
CA VAL A 146 -17.88 -15.84 10.68
C VAL A 146 -17.74 -15.26 12.10
N GLU A 147 -18.73 -15.55 12.99
CA GLU A 147 -18.69 -15.07 14.38
C GLU A 147 -17.48 -15.60 15.12
N ARG A 148 -17.11 -16.86 14.92
CA ARG A 148 -15.92 -17.46 15.53
C ARG A 148 -14.64 -16.76 15.04
N MET A 149 -14.49 -16.54 13.73
CA MET A 149 -13.31 -15.85 13.18
C MET A 149 -13.20 -14.41 13.69
N MET A 150 -14.33 -13.70 13.86
CA MET A 150 -14.34 -12.36 14.45
C MET A 150 -13.91 -12.38 15.91
N LYS A 151 -14.46 -13.30 16.70
CA LYS A 151 -14.12 -13.45 18.12
C LYS A 151 -12.66 -13.86 18.32
N ASP A 152 -12.15 -14.75 17.48
CA ASP A 152 -10.74 -15.14 17.48
C ASP A 152 -9.83 -13.95 17.18
N ALA A 153 -10.19 -13.09 16.21
CA ALA A 153 -9.45 -11.88 15.90
C ALA A 153 -9.46 -10.88 17.08
N GLU A 154 -10.60 -10.68 17.73
CA GLU A 154 -10.71 -9.82 18.92
C GLU A 154 -9.87 -10.35 20.10
N SER A 155 -9.91 -11.66 20.34
CA SER A 155 -9.19 -12.27 21.47
C SER A 155 -7.66 -12.22 21.32
N HIS A 156 -7.15 -12.16 20.11
CA HIS A 156 -5.71 -12.12 19.79
C HIS A 156 -5.21 -10.73 19.32
N ALA A 157 -6.07 -9.70 19.36
CA ALA A 157 -5.79 -8.40 18.77
C ALA A 157 -4.47 -7.77 19.24
N ASP A 158 -4.16 -7.86 20.55
CA ASP A 158 -2.94 -7.28 21.12
C ASP A 158 -1.67 -8.07 20.74
N GLU A 159 -1.76 -9.40 20.72
CA GLU A 159 -0.66 -10.27 20.31
C GLU A 159 -0.38 -10.11 18.83
N ASP A 160 -1.43 -10.10 18.02
CA ASP A 160 -1.36 -9.95 16.58
C ASP A 160 -0.80 -8.58 16.16
N ARG A 161 -1.19 -7.51 16.87
CA ARG A 161 -0.64 -6.18 16.64
C ARG A 161 0.88 -6.17 16.85
N LYS A 162 1.36 -6.77 17.95
CA LYS A 162 2.81 -6.85 18.23
C LYS A 162 3.55 -7.66 17.16
N ARG A 163 3.01 -8.81 16.78
CA ARG A 163 3.62 -9.66 15.74
C ARG A 163 3.67 -8.94 14.38
N ARG A 164 2.60 -8.25 14.03
CA ARG A 164 2.57 -7.46 12.80
C ARG A 164 3.63 -6.36 12.83
N GLU A 165 3.74 -5.61 13.92
CA GLU A 165 4.73 -4.55 14.10
C GLU A 165 6.17 -5.10 14.01
N GLU A 166 6.44 -6.26 14.60
CA GLU A 166 7.73 -6.96 14.49
C GLU A 166 8.06 -7.29 13.03
N ILE A 167 7.11 -7.87 12.29
CA ILE A 167 7.29 -8.23 10.87
C ILE A 167 7.48 -6.98 10.02
N GLU A 168 6.65 -5.95 10.20
CA GLU A 168 6.76 -4.69 9.45
C GLU A 168 8.10 -3.99 9.73
N THR A 169 8.59 -4.02 10.97
CA THR A 169 9.89 -3.47 11.34
C THR A 169 11.01 -4.26 10.66
N ARG A 170 10.92 -5.61 10.66
CA ARG A 170 11.89 -6.46 9.98
C ARG A 170 11.91 -6.21 8.47
N ASN A 171 10.74 -6.08 7.83
CA ASN A 171 10.64 -5.80 6.41
C ASN A 171 11.25 -4.42 6.06
N ARG A 172 11.01 -3.39 6.90
CA ARG A 172 11.65 -2.07 6.73
C ARG A 172 13.16 -2.13 6.90
N ALA A 173 13.64 -2.90 7.89
CA ALA A 173 15.07 -3.12 8.11
C ALA A 173 15.74 -3.79 6.90
N ASP A 174 15.11 -4.83 6.34
CA ASP A 174 15.61 -5.51 5.14
C ASP A 174 15.66 -4.59 3.91
N GLN A 175 14.64 -3.76 3.72
CA GLN A 175 14.63 -2.76 2.66
C GLN A 175 15.74 -1.72 2.84
N ALA A 176 15.97 -1.26 4.08
CA ALA A 176 17.02 -0.29 4.40
C ALA A 176 18.42 -0.87 4.14
N VAL A 177 18.67 -2.12 4.53
CA VAL A 177 19.91 -2.85 4.22
C VAL A 177 20.13 -2.92 2.71
N TYR A 178 19.12 -3.38 1.97
CA TYR A 178 19.22 -3.51 0.52
C TYR A 178 19.52 -2.18 -0.17
N ALA A 179 18.82 -1.12 0.20
CA ALA A 179 19.02 0.20 -0.37
C ALA A 179 20.45 0.73 -0.07
N ALA A 180 20.96 0.49 1.14
CA ALA A 180 22.29 0.90 1.53
C ALA A 180 23.39 0.10 0.81
N GLU A 181 23.25 -1.22 0.69
CA GLU A 181 24.16 -2.06 -0.07
C GLU A 181 24.21 -1.65 -1.55
N LYS A 182 23.05 -1.40 -2.15
CA LYS A 182 22.95 -0.91 -3.53
C LYS A 182 23.61 0.45 -3.68
N MET A 183 23.42 1.38 -2.73
CA MET A 183 24.10 2.67 -2.73
C MET A 183 25.62 2.51 -2.70
N ILE A 184 26.16 1.60 -1.86
CA ILE A 184 27.60 1.32 -1.82
C ILE A 184 28.07 0.75 -3.16
N GLN A 185 27.30 -0.15 -3.77
CA GLN A 185 27.64 -0.77 -5.05
C GLN A 185 27.65 0.25 -6.20
N ASP A 186 26.65 1.12 -6.25
CA ASP A 186 26.47 2.08 -7.35
C ASP A 186 27.41 3.31 -7.23
N MET A 187 27.78 3.70 -5.99
CA MET A 187 28.53 4.92 -5.70
C MET A 187 29.87 4.68 -4.99
N GLY A 188 30.24 3.40 -4.76
CA GLY A 188 31.38 3.05 -3.90
C GLY A 188 32.71 3.70 -4.29
N ASP A 189 32.97 3.88 -5.59
CA ASP A 189 34.18 4.52 -6.10
C ASP A 189 34.19 6.04 -5.91
N LYS A 190 33.04 6.65 -5.63
CA LYS A 190 32.85 8.09 -5.40
C LYS A 190 32.77 8.44 -3.92
N LEU A 191 32.54 7.44 -3.05
CA LEU A 191 32.47 7.62 -1.61
C LEU A 191 33.88 7.65 -1.01
N ALA A 192 34.11 8.56 -0.07
CA ALA A 192 35.31 8.49 0.76
C ALA A 192 35.33 7.17 1.54
N GLU A 193 36.52 6.57 1.70
CA GLU A 193 36.67 5.28 2.38
C GLU A 193 36.08 5.29 3.80
N ALA A 194 36.20 6.39 4.52
CA ALA A 194 35.65 6.58 5.86
C ALA A 194 34.09 6.54 5.85
N ASP A 195 33.45 7.17 4.87
CA ASP A 195 32.00 7.20 4.75
C ASP A 195 31.46 5.82 4.33
N ARG A 196 32.13 5.16 3.39
CA ARG A 196 31.83 3.79 3.01
C ARG A 196 31.91 2.83 4.19
N ALA A 197 32.99 2.92 4.99
CA ALA A 197 33.17 2.09 6.18
C ALA A 197 32.08 2.37 7.24
N ALA A 198 31.67 3.64 7.42
CA ALA A 198 30.60 4.02 8.34
C ALA A 198 29.25 3.43 7.92
N VAL A 199 28.90 3.50 6.62
CA VAL A 199 27.65 2.90 6.10
C VAL A 199 27.70 1.39 6.23
N GLN A 200 28.83 0.73 5.90
CA GLN A 200 28.99 -0.70 6.04
C GLN A 200 28.84 -1.16 7.49
N SER A 201 29.45 -0.47 8.44
CA SER A 201 29.31 -0.76 9.88
C SER A 201 27.85 -0.65 10.35
N ALA A 202 27.10 0.35 9.86
CA ALA A 202 25.68 0.50 10.18
C ALA A 202 24.82 -0.63 9.56
N ILE A 203 25.15 -1.08 8.35
CA ILE A 203 24.52 -2.26 7.73
C ILE A 203 24.73 -3.52 8.59
N ASP A 204 25.97 -3.75 9.04
CA ASP A 204 26.32 -4.93 9.82
C ASP A 204 25.63 -4.92 11.20
N ALA A 205 25.52 -3.75 11.82
CA ALA A 205 24.76 -3.56 13.06
C ALA A 205 23.28 -3.86 12.87
N LEU A 206 22.67 -3.39 11.76
CA LEU A 206 21.27 -3.66 11.44
C LEU A 206 21.02 -5.14 11.17
N LYS A 207 21.88 -5.81 10.39
CA LYS A 207 21.81 -7.25 10.15
C LYS A 207 21.95 -8.06 11.44
N SER A 208 22.79 -7.64 12.36
CA SER A 208 22.94 -8.27 13.67
C SER A 208 21.65 -8.15 14.50
N ALA A 209 21.04 -6.97 14.56
CA ALA A 209 19.76 -6.77 15.24
C ALA A 209 18.62 -7.61 14.60
N MET A 210 18.59 -7.71 13.26
CA MET A 210 17.64 -8.57 12.53
C MET A 210 17.82 -10.05 12.89
N SER A 211 19.05 -10.51 13.00
CA SER A 211 19.38 -11.91 13.35
C SER A 211 18.97 -12.23 14.79
N ALA A 212 19.06 -11.26 15.69
CA ALA A 212 18.65 -11.38 17.09
C ALA A 212 17.13 -11.20 17.28
N ASN A 213 16.36 -10.84 16.23
CA ASN A 213 14.95 -10.43 16.30
C ASN A 213 14.69 -9.30 17.33
N ASP A 214 15.67 -8.41 17.53
CA ASP A 214 15.57 -7.26 18.44
C ASP A 214 14.92 -6.07 17.70
N THR A 215 13.60 -5.90 17.85
CA THR A 215 12.82 -4.83 17.21
C THR A 215 13.31 -3.45 17.60
N ALA A 216 13.66 -3.24 18.88
CA ALA A 216 14.19 -1.96 19.36
C ALA A 216 15.59 -1.70 18.81
N GLY A 217 16.42 -2.74 18.73
CA GLY A 217 17.74 -2.70 18.10
C GLY A 217 17.65 -2.40 16.61
N MET A 218 16.71 -3.02 15.89
CA MET A 218 16.46 -2.73 14.48
C MET A 218 16.10 -1.26 14.24
N ASN A 219 15.19 -0.69 15.03
CA ASN A 219 14.81 0.72 14.89
C ASN A 219 16.01 1.67 15.10
N ARG A 220 16.80 1.45 16.17
CA ARG A 220 18.00 2.23 16.44
C ARG A 220 19.06 2.10 15.33
N ALA A 221 19.28 0.89 14.84
CA ALA A 221 20.25 0.65 13.77
C ALA A 221 19.80 1.23 12.43
N MET A 222 18.50 1.27 12.12
CA MET A 222 17.96 1.96 10.94
C MET A 222 18.19 3.47 11.02
N GLU A 223 18.01 4.09 12.18
CA GLU A 223 18.31 5.51 12.38
C GLU A 223 19.80 5.79 12.16
N GLN A 224 20.69 4.97 12.72
CA GLN A 224 22.13 5.07 12.50
C GLN A 224 22.52 4.92 11.04
N LEU A 225 21.92 3.95 10.34
CA LEU A 225 22.13 3.76 8.91
C LEU A 225 21.71 4.98 8.09
N THR A 226 20.53 5.52 8.39
CA THR A 226 20.01 6.74 7.75
C THR A 226 20.97 7.92 7.97
N GLN A 227 21.48 8.11 9.18
CA GLN A 227 22.46 9.16 9.49
C GLN A 227 23.77 8.97 8.72
N ALA A 228 24.27 7.72 8.63
CA ALA A 228 25.49 7.43 7.87
C ALA A 228 25.30 7.69 6.37
N GLN A 229 24.14 7.32 5.81
CA GLN A 229 23.80 7.60 4.41
C GLN A 229 23.70 9.11 4.13
N HIS A 230 23.07 9.88 5.02
CA HIS A 230 23.00 11.34 4.89
C HIS A 230 24.38 11.99 4.87
N LYS A 231 25.30 11.61 5.79
CA LYS A 231 26.68 12.10 5.80
C LYS A 231 27.42 11.76 4.51
N ALA A 232 27.28 10.52 4.04
CA ALA A 232 27.89 10.07 2.79
C ALA A 232 27.36 10.87 1.58
N ALA A 233 26.06 11.11 1.52
CA ALA A 233 25.44 11.92 0.47
C ALA A 233 25.89 13.39 0.51
N GLU A 234 25.99 13.99 1.70
CA GLU A 234 26.50 15.36 1.89
C GLU A 234 27.95 15.50 1.44
N ALA A 235 28.80 14.51 1.78
CA ALA A 235 30.19 14.48 1.37
C ALA A 235 30.33 14.39 -0.17
N LEU A 236 29.51 13.57 -0.82
CA LEU A 236 29.44 13.47 -2.28
C LEU A 236 29.02 14.79 -2.93
N TYR A 237 28.02 15.47 -2.36
CA TYR A 237 27.55 16.75 -2.88
C TYR A 237 28.61 17.84 -2.78
N LYS A 238 29.39 17.86 -1.70
CA LYS A 238 30.52 18.80 -1.50
C LYS A 238 31.70 18.54 -2.45
N GLN A 239 31.88 17.28 -2.89
CA GLN A 239 32.95 16.89 -3.82
C GLN A 239 32.58 17.04 -5.30
N ALA A 240 31.28 17.22 -5.63
CA ALA A 240 30.85 17.45 -6.99
C ALA A 240 31.38 18.80 -7.52
N PRO A 241 32.07 18.84 -8.69
CA PRO A 241 32.59 20.08 -9.26
C PRO A 241 31.43 20.95 -9.78
N GLY A 242 30.84 21.74 -8.89
CA GLY A 242 29.67 22.59 -9.16
C GLY A 242 28.87 22.98 -7.91
N GLY A 243 29.27 22.48 -6.74
CA GLY A 243 28.54 22.69 -5.49
C GLY A 243 28.85 24.01 -4.75
N ALA A 244 29.50 24.99 -5.38
CA ALA A 244 29.70 26.32 -4.83
C ALA A 244 28.69 27.30 -5.42
N GLY A 245 27.52 27.42 -4.78
CA GLY A 245 26.60 28.49 -5.12
C GLY A 245 25.13 28.17 -5.25
N ALA A 246 24.49 27.72 -4.17
CA ALA A 246 23.06 28.00 -4.00
C ALA A 246 22.92 28.91 -2.75
N PRO A 247 22.40 30.15 -2.89
CA PRO A 247 22.14 31.00 -1.75
C PRO A 247 20.99 30.39 -0.94
N GLY A 248 21.26 30.24 0.36
CA GLY A 248 20.21 29.89 1.35
C GLY A 248 19.11 30.95 1.36
N PRO A 249 17.93 30.66 1.86
CA PRO A 249 16.85 31.62 2.02
C PRO A 249 17.23 32.58 3.16
N GLU A 250 17.86 33.70 2.81
CA GLU A 250 17.97 34.84 3.72
C GLU A 250 16.61 35.48 3.95
N ALA A 251 16.18 35.46 5.16
CA ALA A 251 15.15 36.30 5.70
C ALA A 251 15.54 37.78 5.53
N GLY A 252 14.93 38.45 4.52
CA GLY A 252 15.08 39.88 4.30
C GLY A 252 13.78 40.59 4.56
N ALA A 253 13.68 41.19 5.74
CA ALA A 253 12.68 42.22 6.02
C ALA A 253 13.17 43.55 5.42
N GLY A 254 12.23 44.28 4.76
CA GLY A 254 12.28 45.73 4.82
C GLY A 254 12.44 46.51 3.54
N SER A 255 11.39 47.27 3.28
CA SER A 255 11.30 48.68 2.90
C SER A 255 11.20 49.06 1.43
N ALA A 256 9.98 49.48 1.15
CA ALA A 256 9.46 50.68 0.45
C ALA A 256 10.25 51.40 -0.63
N ALA A 257 9.48 51.77 -1.61
CA ALA A 257 9.40 53.03 -2.37
C ALA A 257 9.85 53.01 -3.83
N GLY A 258 8.91 53.23 -4.70
CA GLY A 258 8.96 54.32 -5.65
C GLY A 258 9.18 54.02 -7.11
N SER A 259 8.14 54.33 -7.90
CA SER A 259 8.13 55.07 -9.17
C SER A 259 8.14 54.34 -10.50
N ALA A 260 7.00 54.34 -11.09
CA ALA A 260 6.60 54.82 -12.44
C ALA A 260 7.46 54.44 -13.66
N GLY A 261 6.78 53.88 -14.68
CA GLY A 261 7.11 54.22 -16.07
C GLY A 261 6.88 53.11 -17.10
N SER A 262 5.68 53.15 -17.72
CA SER A 262 5.45 53.14 -19.18
C SER A 262 5.95 52.01 -20.09
N GLY A 263 4.99 51.27 -20.64
CA GLY A 263 4.91 51.13 -22.10
C GLY A 263 5.25 49.78 -22.73
N GLY A 264 4.23 49.16 -23.35
CA GLY A 264 4.40 48.53 -24.63
C GLY A 264 4.19 47.04 -24.77
N ALA A 265 2.98 46.69 -25.11
CA ALA A 265 2.47 45.79 -26.16
C ALA A 265 3.12 44.42 -26.45
N GLY A 266 2.31 43.38 -26.44
CA GLY A 266 2.21 42.41 -27.52
C GLY A 266 2.51 40.97 -27.20
N GLY A 267 1.47 40.09 -27.24
CA GLY A 267 1.64 38.76 -27.75
C GLY A 267 1.23 37.57 -26.89
N ALA A 268 -0.05 37.24 -26.96
CA ALA A 268 -0.65 35.87 -27.06
C ALA A 268 -0.19 34.69 -26.21
N ALA A 269 -1.12 34.22 -25.46
CA ALA A 269 -1.39 32.99 -24.72
C ALA A 269 -1.21 31.66 -25.49
N PRO A 270 -1.56 30.42 -24.95
CA PRO A 270 -2.27 30.08 -23.72
C PRO A 270 -1.69 28.84 -22.96
N GLY A 271 -2.15 28.57 -21.76
CA GLY A 271 -1.92 27.31 -21.09
C GLY A 271 -2.57 27.22 -19.71
N GLY A 272 -3.54 26.36 -19.60
CA GLY A 272 -4.51 26.19 -18.57
C GLY A 272 -4.00 25.96 -17.16
N ALA A 273 -4.61 26.69 -16.24
CA ALA A 273 -4.57 26.46 -14.81
C ALA A 273 -5.76 25.60 -14.42
N GLY A 274 -5.50 24.52 -13.68
CA GLY A 274 -6.52 23.69 -13.06
C GLY A 274 -7.15 24.40 -11.88
N ASP A 275 -8.48 24.51 -11.91
CA ASP A 275 -9.33 25.04 -10.87
C ASP A 275 -9.29 24.15 -9.64
N VAL A 276 -8.97 24.76 -8.49
CA VAL A 276 -9.19 24.22 -7.16
C VAL A 276 -10.59 24.62 -6.76
N ILE A 277 -11.49 23.63 -6.61
CA ILE A 277 -12.85 23.85 -6.13
C ILE A 277 -12.85 23.79 -4.60
N ASP A 278 -12.98 24.93 -3.94
CA ASP A 278 -13.30 25.05 -2.52
C ASP A 278 -14.74 24.59 -2.29
N ALA A 279 -14.93 23.59 -1.44
CA ALA A 279 -16.23 23.12 -1.01
C ALA A 279 -16.71 23.97 0.18
N GLU A 280 -17.67 24.83 -0.07
CA GLU A 280 -18.38 25.61 0.94
C GLU A 280 -19.39 24.72 1.67
N VAL A 281 -19.23 24.59 3.00
CA VAL A 281 -20.16 23.88 3.88
C VAL A 281 -21.38 24.80 4.14
N VAL A 282 -22.53 24.41 3.63
CA VAL A 282 -23.81 25.07 3.96
C VAL A 282 -24.37 24.40 5.21
N GLU A 283 -24.39 25.11 6.32
CA GLU A 283 -25.21 24.78 7.50
C GLU A 283 -26.67 25.09 7.19
N ASP A 284 -27.50 24.07 7.20
CA ASP A 284 -28.96 24.22 7.07
C ASP A 284 -29.53 24.41 8.48
N ASP A 285 -30.00 25.65 8.76
CA ASP A 285 -30.65 26.02 10.00
C ASP A 285 -32.15 25.73 9.92
N LYS A 286 -32.66 25.18 10.99
CA LYS A 286 -34.02 24.71 11.24
C LYS A 286 -35.14 25.69 10.89
N ARG A 287 -36.19 25.14 10.30
CA ARG A 287 -37.59 25.37 10.73
C ARG A 287 -38.47 24.17 10.44
#